data_6ee44625af4b9e088948d8e9c415339f
#
_entry.id   6ee44625af4b9e088948d8e9c415339f
#
_cell.length_a   1.000
_cell.length_b   1.000
_cell.length_c   1.000
_cell.angle_alpha   90.00
_cell.angle_beta   90.00
_cell.angle_gamma   90.00
#
_symmetry.space_group_name_H-M   'P 1'
#
loop_
_entity.id
_entity.type
_entity.pdbx_description
1 polymer ?
#
loop_
_entity_poly.entity_id
_entity_poly.type
_entity_poly.pdbx_seq_one_letter_code
_entity_poly.pdbx_strand_id
1 'polypeptide(L)'
;MAKGAPLAVKRKCCEMKEAGMSSHEIYDSYYKHEVENPMTRSSFRTVLVRWAKKNYPDDITLDCGTYEGFVAHDATVQVAANGEIIQAWIKQHAETLDPEEFLAAIKTAVKKYEYVKPSFKDSKNMLEISLFDMHWGIAFMDYYKSVLDDVLEMITSHHWDKIVIPFGQDFFHNDSIVNGLTTRGTCVEKVDMVRAVKDGQQFMYAIIDTALENAEEVKVIYTPGNHDQSISWMFMQTLLARYGDAIIDDSLEFRKVISYGSNAIMITHGDAKKTTAKTLAHIFPVAFPKEFSDATIREVHAGHLHHEGESDIYGVMVRRLSSGGITDKWSDREDFIGVHKRFMLFEWSTDKLKAIHYI
;
A
#
# COMPACT_ATOMS: atom_id res chain seq x y z
N MET A 1 -2.73 17.50 26.18
CA MET A 1 -1.71 18.44 26.71
C MET A 1 -2.21 19.83 26.47
N ALA A 2 -2.22 20.71 27.49
CA ALA A 2 -2.68 22.10 27.33
C ALA A 2 -1.78 22.81 26.30
N LYS A 3 -2.38 23.35 25.22
CA LYS A 3 -1.66 24.19 24.24
C LYS A 3 -1.07 25.39 25.01
N GLY A 4 0.24 25.59 24.91
CA GLY A 4 0.90 26.76 25.53
C GLY A 4 0.35 28.08 24.97
N ALA A 5 0.48 29.16 25.74
CA ALA A 5 -0.01 30.48 25.28
C ALA A 5 0.61 30.87 23.92
N PRO A 6 -0.16 31.50 23.01
CA PRO A 6 0.33 31.99 21.72
C PRO A 6 1.53 32.95 21.88
N LEU A 7 2.40 32.99 20.88
CA LEU A 7 3.61 33.82 20.95
C LEU A 7 3.30 35.33 21.12
N ALA A 8 2.30 35.80 20.39
CA ALA A 8 1.83 37.20 20.52
C ALA A 8 1.39 37.56 21.95
N VAL A 9 0.67 36.63 22.62
CA VAL A 9 0.26 36.76 24.02
C VAL A 9 1.46 36.80 24.97
N LYS A 10 2.47 35.96 24.73
CA LYS A 10 3.71 35.96 25.51
C LYS A 10 4.47 37.24 25.40
N ARG A 11 4.63 37.76 24.16
CA ARG A 11 5.29 39.06 23.88
C ARG A 11 4.58 40.19 24.63
N LYS A 12 3.27 40.31 24.45
CA LYS A 12 2.48 41.35 25.06
C LYS A 12 2.57 41.31 26.59
N CYS A 13 2.58 40.13 27.18
CA CYS A 13 2.81 40.00 28.62
C CYS A 13 4.21 40.45 29.05
N CYS A 14 5.25 40.25 28.24
CA CYS A 14 6.60 40.71 28.52
C CYS A 14 6.70 42.21 28.41
N GLU A 15 6.15 42.84 27.34
CA GLU A 15 6.08 44.30 27.17
C GLU A 15 5.39 45.00 28.35
N MET A 16 4.24 44.44 28.79
CA MET A 16 3.52 44.95 29.96
C MET A 16 4.36 44.83 31.24
N LYS A 17 5.17 43.74 31.35
CA LYS A 17 6.09 43.54 32.46
C LYS A 17 7.24 44.55 32.45
N GLU A 18 7.80 44.85 31.30
CA GLU A 18 8.84 45.88 31.08
C GLU A 18 8.31 47.27 31.35
N ALA A 19 7.04 47.54 31.00
CA ALA A 19 6.34 48.77 31.35
C ALA A 19 6.01 48.93 32.85
N GLY A 20 6.46 47.97 33.69
CA GLY A 20 6.37 48.07 35.15
C GLY A 20 5.12 47.44 35.76
N MET A 21 4.23 46.79 34.97
CA MET A 21 3.05 46.13 35.51
C MET A 21 3.43 44.88 36.36
N SER A 22 2.72 44.69 37.43
CA SER A 22 2.87 43.45 38.22
C SER A 22 2.36 42.22 37.49
N SER A 23 2.90 41.02 37.83
CA SER A 23 2.44 39.79 37.25
C SER A 23 0.96 39.50 37.51
N HIS A 24 0.39 40.04 38.60
CA HIS A 24 -1.02 39.89 38.93
C HIS A 24 -1.89 40.75 38.00
N GLU A 25 -1.48 42.00 37.79
CA GLU A 25 -2.17 42.95 36.90
C GLU A 25 -2.16 42.45 35.46
N ILE A 26 -1.02 41.95 34.97
CA ILE A 26 -0.91 41.34 33.62
C ILE A 26 -1.83 40.11 33.48
N TYR A 27 -1.86 39.25 34.49
CA TYR A 27 -2.72 38.10 34.49
C TYR A 27 -4.19 38.45 34.42
N ASP A 28 -4.61 39.37 35.28
CA ASP A 28 -6.03 39.73 35.44
C ASP A 28 -6.57 40.62 34.31
N SER A 29 -5.73 41.52 33.77
CA SER A 29 -6.13 42.45 32.73
C SER A 29 -5.98 41.92 31.31
N TYR A 30 -5.09 40.95 31.08
CA TYR A 30 -4.77 40.46 29.74
C TYR A 30 -4.70 38.96 29.63
N TYR A 31 -3.72 38.30 30.25
CA TYR A 31 -3.40 36.88 29.98
C TYR A 31 -4.59 35.93 30.06
N LYS A 32 -5.40 36.02 31.10
CA LYS A 32 -6.53 35.12 31.34
C LYS A 32 -7.65 35.24 30.31
N HIS A 33 -7.69 36.36 29.58
CA HIS A 33 -8.70 36.61 28.56
C HIS A 33 -8.27 36.22 27.15
N GLU A 34 -6.94 36.14 26.92
CA GLU A 34 -6.33 35.83 25.63
C GLU A 34 -5.97 34.35 25.44
N VAL A 35 -6.15 33.53 26.48
CA VAL A 35 -5.79 32.10 26.45
C VAL A 35 -7.01 31.25 26.79
N GLU A 36 -7.39 30.35 25.92
CA GLU A 36 -8.58 29.48 26.07
C GLU A 36 -8.56 28.66 27.36
N ASN A 37 -7.38 28.16 27.77
CA ASN A 37 -7.17 27.45 29.03
C ASN A 37 -6.02 28.07 29.82
N PRO A 38 -6.23 29.19 30.51
CA PRO A 38 -5.19 29.89 31.21
C PRO A 38 -4.64 29.10 32.38
N MET A 39 -3.31 29.14 32.58
CA MET A 39 -2.70 28.58 33.77
C MET A 39 -3.11 29.34 35.04
N THR A 40 -2.88 28.78 36.21
CA THR A 40 -3.15 29.47 37.49
C THR A 40 -2.29 30.74 37.63
N ARG A 41 -2.79 31.76 38.36
CA ARG A 41 -2.06 33.00 38.63
C ARG A 41 -0.65 32.76 39.22
N SER A 42 -0.52 31.78 40.07
CA SER A 42 0.78 31.41 40.71
C SER A 42 1.75 30.80 39.70
N SER A 43 1.29 29.92 38.82
CA SER A 43 2.08 29.34 37.73
C SER A 43 2.45 30.40 36.69
N PHE A 44 1.56 31.35 36.37
CA PHE A 44 1.81 32.44 35.45
C PHE A 44 2.96 33.31 35.87
N ARG A 45 3.03 33.69 37.17
CA ARG A 45 4.16 34.49 37.73
C ARG A 45 5.51 33.86 37.40
N THR A 46 5.64 32.56 37.60
CA THR A 46 6.91 31.79 37.38
C THR A 46 7.23 31.75 35.87
N VAL A 47 6.20 31.55 35.05
CA VAL A 47 6.36 31.42 33.60
C VAL A 47 6.64 32.78 32.98
N LEU A 48 6.01 33.85 33.43
CA LEU A 48 6.25 35.21 32.94
C LEU A 48 7.71 35.64 33.13
N VAL A 49 8.32 35.31 34.29
CA VAL A 49 9.75 35.55 34.52
C VAL A 49 10.64 34.83 33.54
N ARG A 50 10.26 33.62 33.16
CA ARG A 50 10.99 32.85 32.13
C ARG A 50 10.79 33.45 30.74
N TRP A 51 9.59 33.95 30.42
CA TRP A 51 9.33 34.61 29.15
C TRP A 51 10.12 35.90 29.04
N ALA A 52 10.11 36.76 30.08
CA ALA A 52 10.87 38.01 30.11
C ALA A 52 12.39 37.83 29.96
N LYS A 53 12.91 36.66 30.40
CA LYS A 53 14.33 36.32 30.19
C LYS A 53 14.65 35.81 28.78
N LYS A 54 13.63 35.51 27.97
CA LYS A 54 13.81 34.91 26.63
C LYS A 54 13.82 35.93 25.51
N ASN A 55 14.03 37.23 25.68
CA ASN A 55 14.00 38.22 24.59
C ASN A 55 13.38 37.64 23.31
N TYR A 56 12.06 37.76 23.13
CA TYR A 56 11.41 37.34 21.90
C TYR A 56 11.67 38.41 20.85
N PRO A 57 12.51 38.17 19.83
CA PRO A 57 12.75 39.17 18.80
C PRO A 57 11.45 39.46 18.02
N ASP A 58 11.33 40.68 17.52
CA ASP A 58 10.30 41.07 16.57
C ASP A 58 10.37 40.18 15.34
N ASP A 59 9.25 39.98 14.68
CA ASP A 59 9.02 39.00 13.60
C ASP A 59 10.26 38.64 12.79
N ILE A 60 10.89 37.53 13.15
CA ILE A 60 11.97 36.96 12.36
C ILE A 60 11.30 36.29 11.15
N THR A 61 11.29 37.00 10.04
CA THR A 61 11.09 36.37 8.74
C THR A 61 12.37 35.61 8.42
N LEU A 62 12.42 34.33 8.84
CA LEU A 62 13.41 33.41 8.32
C LEU A 62 13.00 33.14 6.87
N ASP A 63 13.76 33.65 5.93
CA ASP A 63 13.78 33.15 4.58
C ASP A 63 14.47 31.76 4.63
N CYS A 64 13.76 30.84 5.19
CA CYS A 64 14.16 29.47 5.24
C CYS A 64 13.64 28.84 3.96
N GLY A 65 14.54 28.54 3.04
CA GLY A 65 14.23 27.79 1.86
C GLY A 65 13.44 26.53 2.27
N THR A 66 12.13 26.57 2.08
CA THR A 66 11.28 25.38 2.17
C THR A 66 11.58 24.54 0.95
N TYR A 67 11.83 23.26 1.13
CA TYR A 67 11.87 22.33 0.00
C TYR A 67 10.49 22.31 -0.65
N GLU A 68 10.45 22.29 -1.97
CA GLU A 68 9.19 22.20 -2.72
C GLU A 68 8.38 20.97 -2.24
N GLY A 69 7.12 21.18 -1.90
CA GLY A 69 6.24 20.15 -1.30
C GLY A 69 6.39 19.95 0.21
N PHE A 70 7.07 20.88 0.92
CA PHE A 70 7.16 20.82 2.37
C PHE A 70 6.67 22.11 3.02
N VAL A 71 5.92 21.97 4.11
CA VAL A 71 5.42 23.09 4.93
C VAL A 71 6.20 23.14 6.25
N ALA A 72 6.66 24.33 6.64
CA ALA A 72 7.32 24.53 7.91
C ALA A 72 6.31 24.40 9.07
N HIS A 73 6.57 23.49 10.00
CA HIS A 73 5.69 23.23 11.14
C HIS A 73 6.19 23.82 12.45
N ASP A 74 7.50 23.81 12.67
CA ASP A 74 8.13 24.28 13.91
C ASP A 74 9.57 24.72 13.61
N ALA A 75 10.06 25.71 14.35
CA ALA A 75 11.43 26.18 14.23
C ALA A 75 12.07 26.34 15.61
N THR A 76 13.30 25.87 15.75
CA THR A 76 14.14 26.14 16.90
C THR A 76 15.26 27.08 16.47
N VAL A 77 15.35 28.25 17.09
CA VAL A 77 16.31 29.30 16.75
C VAL A 77 17.27 29.52 17.90
N GLN A 78 18.56 29.48 17.65
CA GLN A 78 19.61 29.89 18.58
C GLN A 78 20.02 31.34 18.27
N VAL A 79 19.90 32.21 19.27
CA VAL A 79 20.15 33.65 19.14
C VAL A 79 21.33 34.02 20.02
N ALA A 80 22.23 34.85 19.51
CA ALA A 80 23.33 35.42 20.26
C ALA A 80 22.83 36.47 21.26
N ALA A 81 23.68 36.87 22.21
CA ALA A 81 23.32 37.90 23.22
C ALA A 81 22.97 39.28 22.65
N ASN A 82 23.44 39.57 21.42
CA ASN A 82 23.12 40.78 20.67
C ASN A 82 21.84 40.71 19.84
N GLY A 83 21.11 39.59 19.88
CA GLY A 83 19.87 39.35 19.14
C GLY A 83 20.07 38.72 17.76
N GLU A 84 21.30 38.50 17.29
CA GLU A 84 21.55 37.88 16.01
C GLU A 84 21.27 36.36 16.03
N ILE A 85 20.70 35.84 14.95
CA ILE A 85 20.46 34.39 14.81
C ILE A 85 21.76 33.71 14.44
N ILE A 86 22.21 32.81 15.34
CA ILE A 86 23.42 32.02 15.12
C ILE A 86 23.06 30.79 14.25
N GLN A 87 21.93 30.16 14.53
CA GLN A 87 21.50 28.91 13.90
C GLN A 87 19.99 28.72 14.04
N ALA A 88 19.37 28.17 13.02
CA ALA A 88 17.96 27.78 13.06
C ALA A 88 17.80 26.33 12.57
N TRP A 89 17.00 25.54 13.29
CA TRP A 89 16.54 24.21 12.86
C TRP A 89 15.05 24.32 12.55
N ILE A 90 14.69 24.03 11.33
CA ILE A 90 13.31 24.10 10.88
C ILE A 90 12.82 22.67 10.65
N LYS A 91 11.76 22.31 11.35
CA LYS A 91 11.04 21.07 11.11
C LYS A 91 10.02 21.31 10.00
N GLN A 92 10.17 20.57 8.94
CA GLN A 92 9.26 20.60 7.80
C GLN A 92 8.51 19.27 7.73
N HIS A 93 7.24 19.31 7.38
CA HIS A 93 6.48 18.14 6.98
C HIS A 93 6.31 18.17 5.47
N ALA A 94 6.30 17.01 4.86
CA ALA A 94 5.75 16.90 3.52
C ALA A 94 4.30 17.42 3.55
N GLU A 95 3.92 18.22 2.58
CA GLU A 95 2.53 18.57 2.36
C GLU A 95 1.77 17.25 2.17
N THR A 96 0.90 16.91 3.10
CA THR A 96 0.12 15.67 2.99
C THR A 96 -0.91 15.89 1.89
N LEU A 97 -0.74 15.21 0.78
CA LEU A 97 -1.79 15.07 -0.21
C LEU A 97 -3.07 14.57 0.48
N ASP A 98 -4.16 15.28 0.30
CA ASP A 98 -5.46 14.78 0.69
C ASP A 98 -5.74 13.48 -0.10
N PRO A 99 -5.96 12.35 0.57
CA PRO A 99 -6.21 11.09 -0.12
C PRO A 99 -7.37 11.16 -1.11
N GLU A 100 -8.41 11.95 -0.81
CA GLU A 100 -9.56 12.12 -1.69
C GLU A 100 -9.19 12.92 -2.94
N GLU A 101 -8.41 14.00 -2.81
CA GLU A 101 -7.90 14.77 -3.94
C GLU A 101 -6.96 13.93 -4.81
N PHE A 102 -6.10 13.13 -4.20
CA PHE A 102 -5.20 12.23 -4.92
C PHE A 102 -5.97 11.17 -5.73
N LEU A 103 -6.96 10.51 -5.13
CA LEU A 103 -7.80 9.54 -5.82
C LEU A 103 -8.65 10.18 -6.93
N ALA A 104 -9.12 11.41 -6.74
CA ALA A 104 -9.83 12.18 -7.76
C ALA A 104 -8.91 12.52 -8.93
N ALA A 105 -7.66 12.90 -8.67
CA ALA A 105 -6.66 13.17 -9.69
C ALA A 105 -6.35 11.93 -10.53
N ILE A 106 -6.17 10.75 -9.90
CA ILE A 106 -6.01 9.48 -10.61
C ILE A 106 -7.20 9.21 -11.52
N LYS A 107 -8.42 9.29 -11.01
CA LYS A 107 -9.65 9.05 -11.78
C LYS A 107 -9.79 9.99 -12.98
N THR A 108 -9.27 11.21 -12.87
CA THR A 108 -9.30 12.21 -13.94
C THR A 108 -8.21 11.97 -14.99
N ALA A 109 -7.01 11.55 -14.54
CA ALA A 109 -5.85 11.35 -15.42
C ALA A 109 -5.90 10.03 -16.18
N VAL A 110 -6.55 9.01 -15.63
CA VAL A 110 -6.59 7.67 -16.25
C VAL A 110 -7.75 7.58 -17.23
N LYS A 111 -7.42 7.23 -18.49
CA LYS A 111 -8.43 6.99 -19.53
C LYS A 111 -9.16 5.67 -19.25
N LYS A 112 -10.49 5.73 -19.14
CA LYS A 112 -11.34 4.53 -19.03
C LYS A 112 -11.17 3.62 -20.25
N TYR A 113 -11.20 2.33 -19.98
CA TYR A 113 -11.24 1.31 -21.02
C TYR A 113 -12.69 1.06 -21.41
N GLU A 114 -12.99 1.26 -22.69
CA GLU A 114 -14.32 1.00 -23.24
C GLU A 114 -14.28 -0.33 -23.97
N TYR A 115 -15.09 -1.27 -23.55
CA TYR A 115 -15.23 -2.57 -24.20
C TYR A 115 -16.70 -2.97 -24.29
N VAL A 116 -17.02 -3.79 -25.25
CA VAL A 116 -18.33 -4.42 -25.35
C VAL A 116 -18.25 -5.76 -24.65
N LYS A 117 -19.02 -5.92 -23.56
CA LYS A 117 -19.04 -7.19 -22.85
C LYS A 117 -19.40 -8.31 -23.81
N PRO A 118 -18.53 -9.30 -24.01
CA PRO A 118 -18.82 -10.42 -24.87
C PRO A 118 -19.92 -11.31 -24.29
N SER A 119 -20.57 -12.08 -25.14
CA SER A 119 -21.51 -13.13 -24.74
C SER A 119 -21.23 -14.36 -25.59
N PHE A 120 -20.76 -15.40 -24.95
CA PHE A 120 -20.36 -16.64 -25.61
C PHE A 120 -21.34 -17.75 -25.24
N LYS A 121 -21.94 -18.40 -26.26
CA LYS A 121 -22.88 -19.52 -26.02
C LYS A 121 -22.23 -20.75 -25.41
N ASP A 122 -20.94 -20.91 -25.59
CA ASP A 122 -20.17 -22.09 -25.23
C ASP A 122 -19.03 -21.79 -24.23
N SER A 123 -19.08 -20.63 -23.56
CA SER A 123 -18.12 -20.33 -22.51
C SER A 123 -18.26 -21.32 -21.37
N LYS A 124 -17.16 -21.85 -20.92
CA LYS A 124 -17.06 -22.80 -19.81
C LYS A 124 -15.76 -22.55 -19.11
N ASN A 125 -15.71 -23.03 -17.89
CA ASN A 125 -14.52 -22.99 -17.06
C ASN A 125 -14.14 -21.57 -16.60
N MET A 126 -13.47 -21.56 -15.48
CA MET A 126 -12.81 -20.36 -14.95
C MET A 126 -11.30 -20.50 -15.13
N LEU A 127 -10.65 -19.43 -15.55
CA LEU A 127 -9.19 -19.32 -15.53
C LEU A 127 -8.79 -18.42 -14.33
N GLU A 128 -7.96 -18.96 -13.47
CA GLU A 128 -7.29 -18.20 -12.41
C GLU A 128 -5.85 -17.92 -12.85
N ILE A 129 -5.48 -16.63 -12.93
CA ILE A 129 -4.17 -16.16 -13.37
C ILE A 129 -3.36 -15.75 -12.15
N SER A 130 -2.65 -16.70 -11.54
CA SER A 130 -1.93 -16.51 -10.27
C SER A 130 -0.44 -16.20 -10.50
N LEU A 131 -0.13 -14.94 -10.79
CA LEU A 131 1.23 -14.44 -11.00
C LEU A 131 1.80 -13.89 -9.68
N PHE A 132 2.02 -14.77 -8.70
CA PHE A 132 2.48 -14.38 -7.36
C PHE A 132 3.99 -14.15 -7.31
N ASP A 133 4.43 -13.25 -6.43
CA ASP A 133 5.83 -12.96 -6.15
C ASP A 133 6.63 -12.57 -7.43
N MET A 134 6.08 -11.66 -8.23
CA MET A 134 6.75 -11.17 -9.44
C MET A 134 7.95 -10.28 -9.13
N HIS A 135 7.87 -9.46 -8.09
CA HIS A 135 8.93 -8.53 -7.69
C HIS A 135 9.42 -7.61 -8.82
N TRP A 136 8.48 -6.94 -9.49
CA TRP A 136 8.82 -5.93 -10.49
C TRP A 136 9.83 -4.92 -9.92
N GLY A 137 10.90 -4.69 -10.68
CA GLY A 137 12.07 -3.91 -10.28
C GLY A 137 13.32 -4.76 -10.17
N ILE A 138 13.24 -6.02 -9.72
CA ILE A 138 14.32 -7.01 -9.88
C ILE A 138 14.37 -7.46 -11.34
N ALA A 139 13.20 -7.67 -11.95
CA ALA A 139 13.03 -7.90 -13.37
C ALA A 139 12.07 -6.87 -13.96
N PHE A 140 12.10 -6.71 -15.27
CA PHE A 140 11.32 -5.75 -16.03
C PHE A 140 10.64 -6.42 -17.22
N MET A 141 9.96 -5.64 -18.08
CA MET A 141 9.22 -6.16 -19.23
C MET A 141 10.06 -7.08 -20.13
N ASP A 142 11.35 -6.78 -20.30
CA ASP A 142 12.23 -7.61 -21.13
C ASP A 142 12.29 -9.07 -20.65
N TYR A 143 12.24 -9.27 -19.34
CA TYR A 143 12.22 -10.59 -18.71
C TYR A 143 10.81 -11.21 -18.75
N TYR A 144 9.79 -10.43 -18.42
CA TYR A 144 8.40 -10.91 -18.32
C TYR A 144 7.68 -10.98 -19.68
N LYS A 145 8.33 -10.62 -20.79
CA LYS A 145 7.69 -10.63 -22.11
C LYS A 145 7.17 -12.02 -22.51
N SER A 146 7.95 -13.07 -22.30
CA SER A 146 7.52 -14.44 -22.60
C SER A 146 6.35 -14.86 -21.70
N VAL A 147 6.40 -14.53 -20.41
CA VAL A 147 5.30 -14.79 -19.47
C VAL A 147 4.01 -14.09 -19.93
N LEU A 148 4.12 -12.82 -20.37
CA LEU A 148 2.98 -12.09 -20.92
C LEU A 148 2.42 -12.81 -22.15
N ASP A 149 3.29 -13.20 -23.10
CA ASP A 149 2.86 -13.85 -24.34
C ASP A 149 2.15 -15.19 -24.03
N ASP A 150 2.67 -16.00 -23.10
CA ASP A 150 2.05 -17.27 -22.67
C ASP A 150 0.70 -17.05 -21.96
N VAL A 151 0.59 -16.00 -21.10
CA VAL A 151 -0.69 -15.64 -20.47
C VAL A 151 -1.73 -15.21 -21.52
N LEU A 152 -1.34 -14.37 -22.48
CA LEU A 152 -2.24 -13.92 -23.55
C LEU A 152 -2.66 -15.07 -24.45
N GLU A 153 -1.75 -16.01 -24.78
CA GLU A 153 -2.07 -17.22 -25.53
C GLU A 153 -3.10 -18.07 -24.76
N MET A 154 -2.89 -18.25 -23.44
CA MET A 154 -3.85 -18.99 -22.61
C MET A 154 -5.22 -18.32 -22.58
N ILE A 155 -5.30 -16.99 -22.38
CA ILE A 155 -6.56 -16.25 -22.38
C ILE A 155 -7.30 -16.39 -23.70
N THR A 156 -6.59 -16.34 -24.83
CA THR A 156 -7.17 -16.38 -26.17
C THR A 156 -7.42 -17.80 -26.70
N SER A 157 -6.97 -18.85 -25.97
CA SER A 157 -7.09 -20.24 -26.41
C SER A 157 -8.54 -20.71 -26.57
N HIS A 158 -9.46 -20.15 -25.77
CA HIS A 158 -10.92 -20.40 -25.87
C HIS A 158 -11.69 -19.30 -25.09
N HIS A 159 -13.02 -19.37 -25.14
CA HIS A 159 -13.86 -18.42 -24.40
C HIS A 159 -14.12 -18.93 -22.97
N TRP A 160 -13.86 -18.04 -22.01
CA TRP A 160 -13.99 -18.34 -20.58
C TRP A 160 -15.34 -17.85 -20.02
N ASP A 161 -15.91 -18.63 -19.13
CA ASP A 161 -17.04 -18.17 -18.31
C ASP A 161 -16.60 -17.08 -17.34
N LYS A 162 -15.41 -17.27 -16.75
CA LYS A 162 -14.83 -16.33 -15.80
C LYS A 162 -13.30 -16.32 -15.88
N ILE A 163 -12.71 -15.15 -15.76
CA ILE A 163 -11.27 -14.98 -15.51
C ILE A 163 -11.09 -14.23 -14.19
N VAL A 164 -10.27 -14.79 -13.28
CA VAL A 164 -9.91 -14.14 -12.02
C VAL A 164 -8.41 -13.94 -11.97
N ILE A 165 -8.01 -12.72 -11.62
CA ILE A 165 -6.62 -12.29 -11.55
C ILE A 165 -6.35 -11.81 -10.11
N PRO A 166 -5.81 -12.66 -9.24
CA PRO A 166 -5.27 -12.20 -7.96
C PRO A 166 -4.11 -11.23 -8.20
N PHE A 167 -4.17 -10.05 -7.57
CA PHE A 167 -3.18 -8.99 -7.71
C PHE A 167 -2.67 -8.52 -6.33
N GLY A 168 -1.49 -7.92 -6.29
CA GLY A 168 -0.69 -7.68 -5.10
C GLY A 168 0.29 -8.83 -4.92
N GLN A 169 0.29 -9.51 -3.80
CA GLN A 169 1.10 -10.73 -3.66
C GLN A 169 2.59 -10.53 -3.96
N ASP A 170 3.16 -9.40 -3.49
CA ASP A 170 4.54 -8.98 -3.81
C ASP A 170 4.75 -8.79 -5.33
N PHE A 171 3.81 -8.06 -5.95
CA PHE A 171 3.93 -7.68 -7.36
C PHE A 171 5.13 -6.77 -7.59
N PHE A 172 5.36 -5.78 -6.71
CA PHE A 172 6.54 -4.92 -6.73
C PHE A 172 7.57 -5.33 -5.66
N HIS A 173 8.85 -5.03 -5.92
CA HIS A 173 9.93 -5.40 -5.01
C HIS A 173 10.08 -4.45 -3.81
N ASN A 174 9.81 -3.15 -3.98
CA ASN A 174 9.89 -2.15 -2.92
C ASN A 174 8.53 -1.46 -2.69
N ASP A 175 8.26 -1.05 -1.45
CA ASP A 175 7.11 -0.23 -1.10
C ASP A 175 7.41 1.29 -1.18
N SER A 176 8.47 1.65 -1.85
CA SER A 176 8.93 3.04 -2.00
C SER A 176 9.62 3.26 -3.33
N ILE A 177 9.34 4.40 -3.96
CA ILE A 177 10.03 4.81 -5.20
C ILE A 177 11.43 5.39 -4.95
N VAL A 178 11.75 5.75 -3.70
CA VAL A 178 13.00 6.46 -3.37
C VAL A 178 14.02 5.61 -2.64
N ASN A 179 13.62 4.54 -1.99
CA ASN A 179 14.51 3.67 -1.22
C ASN A 179 14.14 2.19 -1.37
N GLY A 180 15.05 1.30 -0.99
CA GLY A 180 14.87 -0.15 -1.02
C GLY A 180 14.26 -0.65 0.30
N LEU A 181 13.02 -0.28 0.59
CA LEU A 181 12.30 -0.73 1.79
C LEU A 181 11.03 -1.47 1.40
N THR A 182 10.75 -2.56 2.12
CA THR A 182 9.47 -3.25 2.08
C THR A 182 8.44 -2.54 2.94
N THR A 183 7.19 -2.93 2.89
CA THR A 183 6.09 -2.40 3.73
C THR A 183 6.43 -2.41 5.22
N ARG A 184 7.18 -3.41 5.69
CA ARG A 184 7.59 -3.54 7.09
C ARG A 184 8.92 -2.85 7.43
N GLY A 185 9.49 -2.13 6.46
CA GLY A 185 10.76 -1.43 6.64
C GLY A 185 12.00 -2.32 6.56
N THR A 186 11.87 -3.54 6.04
CA THR A 186 13.03 -4.39 5.75
C THR A 186 13.80 -3.80 4.56
N CYS A 187 15.13 -3.64 4.72
CA CYS A 187 15.99 -3.20 3.63
C CYS A 187 16.20 -4.34 2.63
N VAL A 188 15.86 -4.06 1.38
CA VAL A 188 16.08 -4.91 0.22
C VAL A 188 16.82 -4.12 -0.85
N GLU A 189 17.06 -4.68 -2.03
CA GLU A 189 17.69 -3.95 -3.12
C GLU A 189 16.87 -2.74 -3.54
N LYS A 190 17.55 -1.59 -3.66
CA LYS A 190 16.94 -0.41 -4.29
C LYS A 190 16.89 -0.64 -5.80
N VAL A 191 15.70 -0.61 -6.35
CA VAL A 191 15.44 -0.83 -7.77
C VAL A 191 14.82 0.39 -8.44
N ASP A 192 14.77 0.42 -9.77
CA ASP A 192 14.06 1.48 -10.53
C ASP A 192 12.53 1.24 -10.46
N MET A 193 11.92 1.71 -9.39
CA MET A 193 10.47 1.58 -9.17
C MET A 193 9.64 2.38 -10.16
N VAL A 194 10.19 3.48 -10.73
CA VAL A 194 9.46 4.25 -11.74
C VAL A 194 9.31 3.45 -13.01
N ARG A 195 10.37 2.77 -13.47
CA ARG A 195 10.31 1.83 -14.59
C ARG A 195 9.42 0.63 -14.24
N ALA A 196 9.58 0.04 -13.05
CA ALA A 196 8.80 -1.11 -12.59
C ALA A 196 7.28 -0.85 -12.64
N VAL A 197 6.84 0.32 -12.15
CA VAL A 197 5.41 0.70 -12.18
C VAL A 197 4.91 0.89 -13.62
N LYS A 198 5.70 1.51 -14.50
CA LYS A 198 5.32 1.71 -15.91
C LYS A 198 5.23 0.39 -16.68
N ASP A 199 6.23 -0.48 -16.50
CA ASP A 199 6.27 -1.78 -17.17
C ASP A 199 5.15 -2.70 -16.63
N GLY A 200 4.96 -2.74 -15.30
CA GLY A 200 3.87 -3.47 -14.65
C GLY A 200 2.49 -2.99 -15.09
N GLN A 201 2.33 -1.68 -15.35
CA GLN A 201 1.08 -1.13 -15.87
C GLN A 201 0.78 -1.63 -17.30
N GLN A 202 1.76 -1.61 -18.18
CA GLN A 202 1.60 -2.14 -19.54
C GLN A 202 1.29 -3.64 -19.52
N PHE A 203 1.96 -4.39 -18.65
CA PHE A 203 1.74 -5.82 -18.46
C PHE A 203 0.31 -6.12 -18.01
N MET A 204 -0.14 -5.46 -16.94
CA MET A 204 -1.49 -5.69 -16.40
C MET A 204 -2.59 -5.20 -17.35
N TYR A 205 -2.37 -4.09 -18.05
CA TYR A 205 -3.33 -3.62 -19.04
C TYR A 205 -3.49 -4.62 -20.17
N ALA A 206 -2.41 -5.19 -20.71
CA ALA A 206 -2.48 -6.19 -21.76
C ALA A 206 -3.29 -7.43 -21.31
N ILE A 207 -3.06 -7.92 -20.09
CA ILE A 207 -3.76 -9.08 -19.54
C ILE A 207 -5.26 -8.76 -19.34
N ILE A 208 -5.58 -7.65 -18.68
CA ILE A 208 -6.98 -7.33 -18.37
C ILE A 208 -7.77 -6.98 -19.62
N ASP A 209 -7.20 -6.18 -20.54
CA ASP A 209 -7.84 -5.81 -21.79
C ASP A 209 -8.18 -7.07 -22.60
N THR A 210 -7.22 -8.01 -22.74
CA THR A 210 -7.43 -9.29 -23.42
C THR A 210 -8.44 -10.19 -22.69
N ALA A 211 -8.40 -10.22 -21.36
CA ALA A 211 -9.36 -11.00 -20.57
C ALA A 211 -10.80 -10.50 -20.78
N LEU A 212 -11.01 -9.18 -20.83
CA LEU A 212 -12.31 -8.56 -21.06
C LEU A 212 -12.91 -8.86 -22.44
N GLU A 213 -12.07 -9.17 -23.42
CA GLU A 213 -12.48 -9.55 -24.77
C GLU A 213 -12.76 -11.06 -24.89
N ASN A 214 -12.28 -11.90 -23.94
CA ASN A 214 -12.33 -13.37 -24.05
C ASN A 214 -13.08 -14.07 -22.90
N ALA A 215 -13.65 -13.33 -21.94
CA ALA A 215 -14.42 -13.88 -20.84
C ALA A 215 -15.75 -13.15 -20.60
N GLU A 216 -16.76 -13.89 -20.12
CA GLU A 216 -18.05 -13.27 -19.75
C GLU A 216 -17.95 -12.50 -18.43
N GLU A 217 -17.10 -12.94 -17.49
CA GLU A 217 -16.81 -12.24 -16.25
C GLU A 217 -15.30 -12.12 -16.05
N VAL A 218 -14.83 -10.94 -15.71
CA VAL A 218 -13.44 -10.70 -15.29
C VAL A 218 -13.44 -10.06 -13.92
N LYS A 219 -12.58 -10.58 -13.03
CA LYS A 219 -12.34 -10.00 -11.71
C LYS A 219 -10.85 -9.90 -11.43
N VAL A 220 -10.42 -8.72 -11.01
CA VAL A 220 -9.09 -8.51 -10.42
C VAL A 220 -9.29 -8.30 -8.93
N ILE A 221 -8.70 -9.16 -8.11
CA ILE A 221 -8.89 -9.15 -6.65
C ILE A 221 -7.56 -8.81 -5.96
N TYR A 222 -7.56 -7.78 -5.14
CA TYR A 222 -6.38 -7.34 -4.43
C TYR A 222 -6.18 -8.12 -3.12
N THR A 223 -4.99 -8.67 -2.93
CA THR A 223 -4.51 -9.18 -1.63
C THR A 223 -3.08 -8.68 -1.42
N PRO A 224 -2.80 -7.97 -0.31
CA PRO A 224 -1.49 -7.35 -0.10
C PRO A 224 -0.40 -8.39 0.15
N GLY A 225 0.79 -8.11 -0.38
CA GLY A 225 2.03 -8.78 -0.02
C GLY A 225 2.74 -8.08 1.14
N ASN A 226 3.95 -8.53 1.46
CA ASN A 226 4.77 -7.90 2.51
C ASN A 226 5.83 -6.94 1.95
N HIS A 227 6.07 -6.95 0.65
CA HIS A 227 7.04 -6.07 0.00
C HIS A 227 6.47 -4.72 -0.38
N ASP A 228 5.20 -4.65 -0.86
CA ASP A 228 4.71 -3.58 -1.71
C ASP A 228 3.30 -3.07 -1.38
N GLN A 229 2.78 -3.31 -0.20
CA GLN A 229 1.37 -3.07 0.14
C GLN A 229 0.89 -1.67 -0.24
N SER A 230 1.68 -0.62 0.00
CA SER A 230 1.29 0.76 -0.30
C SER A 230 1.31 1.03 -1.81
N ILE A 231 2.40 0.66 -2.49
CA ILE A 231 2.55 0.90 -3.94
C ILE A 231 1.57 0.03 -4.74
N SER A 232 1.40 -1.24 -4.40
CA SER A 232 0.47 -2.13 -5.10
C SER A 232 -0.98 -1.70 -4.92
N TRP A 233 -1.37 -1.22 -3.71
CA TRP A 233 -2.71 -0.66 -3.53
C TRP A 233 -2.92 0.63 -4.32
N MET A 234 -1.92 1.54 -4.33
CA MET A 234 -1.96 2.76 -5.15
C MET A 234 -2.07 2.42 -6.64
N PHE A 235 -1.35 1.39 -7.09
CA PHE A 235 -1.45 0.89 -8.45
C PHE A 235 -2.86 0.34 -8.73
N MET A 236 -3.46 -0.39 -7.78
CA MET A 236 -4.85 -0.84 -7.88
C MET A 236 -5.84 0.30 -8.13
N GLN A 237 -5.60 1.51 -7.57
CA GLN A 237 -6.44 2.68 -7.82
C GLN A 237 -6.39 3.13 -9.28
N THR A 238 -5.25 2.93 -9.96
CA THR A 238 -5.16 3.20 -11.41
C THR A 238 -5.95 2.18 -12.23
N LEU A 239 -5.94 0.91 -11.83
CA LEU A 239 -6.77 -0.14 -12.43
C LEU A 239 -8.27 0.13 -12.20
N LEU A 240 -8.64 0.51 -10.97
CA LEU A 240 -10.02 0.87 -10.62
C LEU A 240 -10.51 2.07 -11.45
N ALA A 241 -9.66 3.09 -11.64
CA ALA A 241 -10.00 4.24 -12.47
C ALA A 241 -10.21 3.87 -13.95
N ARG A 242 -9.47 2.87 -14.46
CA ARG A 242 -9.55 2.42 -15.85
C ARG A 242 -10.73 1.48 -16.11
N TYR A 243 -10.96 0.51 -15.23
CA TYR A 243 -11.88 -0.61 -15.45
C TYR A 243 -13.17 -0.55 -14.61
N GLY A 244 -13.17 0.16 -13.50
CA GLY A 244 -14.32 0.30 -12.60
C GLY A 244 -14.45 -0.84 -11.58
N ASP A 245 -15.32 -0.63 -10.61
CA ASP A 245 -15.57 -1.52 -9.45
C ASP A 245 -16.25 -2.85 -9.81
N ALA A 246 -16.93 -2.90 -10.94
CA ALA A 246 -17.50 -4.16 -11.45
C ALA A 246 -16.41 -5.20 -11.75
N ILE A 247 -15.19 -4.77 -12.08
CA ILE A 247 -14.04 -5.61 -12.45
C ILE A 247 -13.02 -5.66 -11.30
N ILE A 248 -12.77 -4.55 -10.65
CA ILE A 248 -11.70 -4.37 -9.66
C ILE A 248 -12.26 -4.45 -8.23
N ASP A 249 -11.74 -5.38 -7.43
CA ASP A 249 -11.93 -5.45 -5.97
C ASP A 249 -10.63 -5.01 -5.28
N ASP A 250 -10.59 -3.76 -4.84
CA ASP A 250 -9.44 -3.11 -4.20
C ASP A 250 -9.49 -3.13 -2.67
N SER A 251 -10.44 -3.86 -2.07
CA SER A 251 -10.57 -3.93 -0.61
C SER A 251 -9.32 -4.52 0.05
N LEU A 252 -8.90 -3.90 1.18
CA LEU A 252 -7.65 -4.19 1.90
C LEU A 252 -7.74 -5.45 2.78
N GLU A 253 -8.21 -6.54 2.20
CA GLU A 253 -8.34 -7.82 2.89
C GLU A 253 -7.10 -8.69 2.63
N PHE A 254 -6.49 -9.22 3.70
CA PHE A 254 -5.34 -10.15 3.60
C PHE A 254 -5.70 -11.51 3.02
N ARG A 255 -6.99 -11.80 2.88
CA ARG A 255 -7.52 -13.05 2.33
C ARG A 255 -8.75 -12.75 1.51
N LYS A 256 -8.84 -13.36 0.36
CA LYS A 256 -10.01 -13.32 -0.51
C LYS A 256 -10.47 -14.75 -0.80
N VAL A 257 -11.70 -14.91 -1.21
CA VAL A 257 -12.19 -16.21 -1.67
C VAL A 257 -12.80 -16.07 -3.06
N ILE A 258 -12.43 -16.99 -3.93
CA ILE A 258 -13.00 -17.16 -5.25
C ILE A 258 -13.98 -18.32 -5.18
N SER A 259 -15.24 -18.10 -5.52
CA SER A 259 -16.24 -19.15 -5.67
C SER A 259 -16.57 -19.36 -7.14
N TYR A 260 -16.55 -20.63 -7.58
CA TYR A 260 -16.94 -21.00 -8.93
C TYR A 260 -17.56 -22.42 -8.94
N GLY A 261 -18.85 -22.47 -9.19
CA GLY A 261 -19.61 -23.73 -9.02
C GLY A 261 -19.51 -24.26 -7.60
N SER A 262 -19.03 -25.50 -7.43
CA SER A 262 -18.78 -26.11 -6.13
C SER A 262 -17.32 -26.00 -5.65
N ASN A 263 -16.54 -25.09 -6.24
CA ASN A 263 -15.17 -24.83 -5.84
C ASN A 263 -15.10 -23.54 -5.00
N ALA A 264 -14.31 -23.56 -3.94
CA ALA A 264 -13.91 -22.37 -3.20
C ALA A 264 -12.40 -22.32 -3.03
N ILE A 265 -11.79 -21.24 -3.49
CA ILE A 265 -10.34 -21.06 -3.48
C ILE A 265 -10.03 -19.82 -2.62
N MET A 266 -9.37 -20.01 -1.49
CA MET A 266 -8.89 -18.93 -0.66
C MET A 266 -7.54 -18.43 -1.17
N ILE A 267 -7.42 -17.15 -1.46
CA ILE A 267 -6.20 -16.49 -1.89
C ILE A 267 -5.61 -15.72 -0.71
N THR A 268 -4.31 -15.85 -0.48
CA THR A 268 -3.57 -15.09 0.53
C THR A 268 -2.08 -15.06 0.19
N HIS A 269 -1.34 -14.03 0.62
CA HIS A 269 0.11 -14.01 0.39
C HIS A 269 0.85 -15.07 1.23
N GLY A 270 0.50 -15.20 2.49
CA GLY A 270 1.07 -16.26 3.33
C GLY A 270 2.28 -15.85 4.17
N ASP A 271 2.57 -14.57 4.32
CA ASP A 271 3.72 -13.97 5.02
C ASP A 271 3.59 -13.89 6.55
N ALA A 272 2.47 -14.30 7.14
CA ALA A 272 2.30 -14.24 8.58
C ALA A 272 3.22 -15.23 9.31
N LYS A 273 3.88 -14.81 10.40
CA LYS A 273 4.94 -15.55 11.13
C LYS A 273 4.62 -17.01 11.50
N LYS A 274 3.35 -17.38 11.57
CA LYS A 274 2.93 -18.74 11.93
C LYS A 274 2.24 -19.46 10.76
N THR A 275 2.44 -18.95 9.55
CA THR A 275 1.78 -19.54 8.38
C THR A 275 2.41 -20.86 7.99
N THR A 276 1.61 -21.91 8.10
CA THR A 276 1.90 -23.27 7.64
C THR A 276 0.72 -23.74 6.82
N ALA A 277 0.89 -24.79 6.03
CA ALA A 277 -0.24 -25.41 5.30
C ALA A 277 -1.40 -25.74 6.26
N LYS A 278 -1.07 -26.29 7.43
CA LYS A 278 -2.07 -26.64 8.46
C LYS A 278 -2.83 -25.42 8.97
N THR A 279 -2.14 -24.30 9.26
CA THR A 279 -2.80 -23.07 9.73
C THR A 279 -3.67 -22.46 8.65
N LEU A 280 -3.23 -22.47 7.39
CA LEU A 280 -4.02 -21.96 6.27
C LEU A 280 -5.32 -22.78 6.08
N ALA A 281 -5.22 -24.11 6.10
CA ALA A 281 -6.40 -24.98 6.02
C ALA A 281 -7.40 -24.73 7.15
N HIS A 282 -6.92 -24.47 8.38
CA HIS A 282 -7.79 -24.16 9.52
C HIS A 282 -8.39 -22.76 9.49
N ILE A 283 -7.70 -21.77 8.90
CA ILE A 283 -8.20 -20.40 8.78
C ILE A 283 -9.34 -20.33 7.76
N PHE A 284 -9.33 -21.12 6.71
CA PHE A 284 -10.30 -21.07 5.63
C PHE A 284 -11.76 -21.11 6.13
N PRO A 285 -12.20 -22.15 6.88
CA PRO A 285 -13.59 -22.24 7.37
C PRO A 285 -13.94 -21.12 8.37
N VAL A 286 -12.95 -20.51 9.02
CA VAL A 286 -13.18 -19.41 9.97
C VAL A 286 -13.34 -18.09 9.25
N ALA A 287 -12.52 -17.85 8.22
CA ALA A 287 -12.56 -16.59 7.46
C ALA A 287 -13.75 -16.55 6.48
N PHE A 288 -14.09 -17.69 5.87
CA PHE A 288 -15.12 -17.80 4.83
C PHE A 288 -16.04 -18.99 5.09
N PRO A 289 -16.82 -18.96 6.20
CA PRO A 289 -17.62 -20.12 6.63
C PRO A 289 -18.70 -20.51 5.62
N LYS A 290 -19.28 -19.53 4.93
CA LYS A 290 -20.31 -19.79 3.94
C LYS A 290 -19.73 -20.47 2.68
N GLU A 291 -18.73 -19.85 2.07
CA GLU A 291 -18.08 -20.36 0.86
C GLU A 291 -17.45 -21.73 1.12
N PHE A 292 -16.87 -21.92 2.31
CA PHE A 292 -16.32 -23.18 2.74
C PHE A 292 -17.39 -24.28 2.86
N SER A 293 -18.55 -23.96 3.42
CA SER A 293 -19.63 -24.96 3.59
C SER A 293 -20.33 -25.29 2.28
N ASP A 294 -20.47 -24.33 1.40
CA ASP A 294 -21.15 -24.49 0.10
C ASP A 294 -20.29 -25.24 -0.92
N ALA A 295 -18.97 -25.25 -0.73
CA ALA A 295 -18.04 -25.90 -1.63
C ALA A 295 -17.80 -27.39 -1.30
N THR A 296 -17.58 -28.20 -2.33
CA THR A 296 -17.08 -29.57 -2.22
C THR A 296 -15.57 -29.64 -2.46
N ILE A 297 -15.04 -28.76 -3.33
CA ILE A 297 -13.61 -28.61 -3.57
C ILE A 297 -13.13 -27.33 -2.87
N ARG A 298 -12.12 -27.46 -2.05
CA ARG A 298 -11.58 -26.38 -1.23
C ARG A 298 -10.08 -26.31 -1.40
N GLU A 299 -9.59 -25.19 -1.92
CA GLU A 299 -8.16 -24.96 -2.07
C GLU A 299 -7.74 -23.64 -1.42
N VAL A 300 -6.47 -23.57 -1.04
CA VAL A 300 -5.80 -22.33 -0.58
C VAL A 300 -4.58 -22.14 -1.46
N HIS A 301 -4.50 -21.00 -2.13
CA HIS A 301 -3.34 -20.58 -2.90
C HIS A 301 -2.58 -19.50 -2.17
N ALA A 302 -1.28 -19.71 -1.93
CA ALA A 302 -0.42 -18.80 -1.18
C ALA A 302 0.97 -18.70 -1.83
N GLY A 303 1.53 -17.51 -1.88
CA GLY A 303 2.88 -17.19 -2.36
C GLY A 303 3.93 -17.12 -1.26
N HIS A 304 4.73 -16.07 -1.27
CA HIS A 304 5.74 -15.65 -0.28
C HIS A 304 7.01 -16.50 -0.22
N LEU A 305 6.92 -17.82 -0.30
CA LEU A 305 8.09 -18.70 -0.16
C LEU A 305 8.79 -19.00 -1.49
N HIS A 306 8.29 -18.49 -2.60
CA HIS A 306 8.84 -18.61 -3.95
C HIS A 306 9.10 -20.04 -4.45
N HIS A 307 8.63 -21.06 -3.71
CA HIS A 307 8.76 -22.45 -4.11
C HIS A 307 7.40 -23.16 -4.07
N GLU A 308 7.24 -24.11 -4.97
CA GLU A 308 6.03 -24.89 -5.08
C GLU A 308 5.95 -25.95 -3.98
N GLY A 309 4.77 -26.13 -3.43
CA GLY A 309 4.48 -27.17 -2.45
C GLY A 309 2.99 -27.40 -2.30
N GLU A 310 2.61 -28.64 -2.08
CA GLU A 310 1.22 -29.05 -1.91
C GLU A 310 1.02 -29.83 -0.61
N SER A 311 -0.14 -29.64 0.00
CA SER A 311 -0.53 -30.37 1.19
C SER A 311 -2.04 -30.55 1.24
N ASP A 312 -2.51 -31.78 1.29
CA ASP A 312 -3.93 -32.10 1.56
C ASP A 312 -4.15 -32.19 3.07
N ILE A 313 -4.92 -31.28 3.62
CA ILE A 313 -5.18 -31.12 5.04
C ILE A 313 -6.69 -31.25 5.30
N TYR A 314 -7.16 -32.40 5.68
CA TYR A 314 -8.56 -32.66 6.01
C TYR A 314 -9.57 -32.20 4.94
N GLY A 315 -9.25 -32.44 3.66
CA GLY A 315 -10.09 -32.07 2.53
C GLY A 315 -9.95 -30.60 2.10
N VAL A 316 -8.88 -29.93 2.52
CA VAL A 316 -8.44 -28.64 1.98
C VAL A 316 -7.07 -28.84 1.33
N MET A 317 -6.99 -28.64 0.03
CA MET A 317 -5.72 -28.59 -0.70
C MET A 317 -5.06 -27.24 -0.48
N VAL A 318 -3.89 -27.22 0.13
CA VAL A 318 -3.09 -26.01 0.30
C VAL A 318 -1.93 -26.04 -0.68
N ARG A 319 -1.90 -25.07 -1.59
CA ARG A 319 -0.85 -24.89 -2.58
C ARG A 319 0.00 -23.67 -2.24
N ARG A 320 1.30 -23.89 -2.14
CA ARG A 320 2.31 -22.85 -2.23
C ARG A 320 2.68 -22.69 -3.69
N LEU A 321 2.53 -21.47 -4.21
CA LEU A 321 2.81 -21.20 -5.61
C LEU A 321 4.27 -20.81 -5.80
N SER A 322 4.87 -21.32 -6.87
CA SER A 322 6.20 -20.91 -7.28
C SER A 322 6.19 -19.47 -7.82
N SER A 323 7.33 -18.80 -7.77
CA SER A 323 7.56 -17.52 -8.43
C SER A 323 8.32 -17.73 -9.73
N GLY A 324 7.82 -17.13 -10.81
CA GLY A 324 8.54 -17.01 -12.08
C GLY A 324 9.55 -15.86 -12.08
N GLY A 325 9.65 -15.08 -11.00
CA GLY A 325 10.57 -13.96 -10.88
C GLY A 325 12.04 -14.37 -10.77
N ILE A 326 12.94 -13.42 -11.02
CA ILE A 326 14.39 -13.62 -10.82
C ILE A 326 14.67 -13.78 -9.33
N THR A 327 15.61 -14.66 -8.97
CA THR A 327 16.09 -14.78 -7.59
C THR A 327 16.80 -13.49 -7.19
N ASP A 328 16.31 -12.83 -6.14
CA ASP A 328 16.96 -11.67 -5.55
C ASP A 328 18.14 -12.11 -4.63
N LYS A 329 18.93 -11.16 -4.17
CA LYS A 329 20.09 -11.44 -3.30
C LYS A 329 19.69 -12.02 -1.95
N TRP A 330 18.50 -11.71 -1.46
CA TRP A 330 18.01 -12.26 -0.22
C TRP A 330 17.67 -13.75 -0.39
N SER A 331 16.94 -14.10 -1.43
CA SER A 331 16.61 -15.50 -1.76
C SER A 331 17.86 -16.33 -2.03
N ASP A 332 18.87 -15.78 -2.69
CA ASP A 332 20.17 -16.42 -2.91
C ASP A 332 20.89 -16.70 -1.57
N ARG A 333 20.88 -15.73 -0.66
CA ARG A 333 21.49 -15.86 0.67
C ARG A 333 20.79 -16.89 1.58
N GLU A 334 19.47 -17.03 1.47
CA GLU A 334 18.65 -17.94 2.29
C GLU A 334 18.51 -19.34 1.63
N ASP A 335 19.42 -19.70 0.71
CA ASP A 335 19.48 -21.00 0.03
C ASP A 335 18.26 -21.35 -0.84
N PHE A 336 17.46 -20.36 -1.27
CA PHE A 336 16.38 -20.55 -2.24
C PHE A 336 16.89 -20.64 -3.69
N ILE A 337 18.03 -21.32 -3.88
CA ILE A 337 18.64 -21.57 -5.18
C ILE A 337 18.14 -22.88 -5.77
N GLY A 338 17.98 -22.90 -7.10
CA GLY A 338 17.59 -24.11 -7.83
C GLY A 338 16.08 -24.43 -7.80
N VAL A 339 15.22 -23.52 -7.30
CA VAL A 339 13.76 -23.65 -7.44
C VAL A 339 13.33 -23.40 -8.89
N HIS A 340 12.29 -24.10 -9.33
CA HIS A 340 11.73 -23.87 -10.66
C HIS A 340 11.12 -22.48 -10.76
N LYS A 341 11.58 -21.71 -11.74
CA LYS A 341 11.10 -20.36 -12.05
C LYS A 341 9.95 -20.46 -13.03
N ARG A 342 8.73 -20.44 -12.51
CA ARG A 342 7.49 -20.57 -13.29
C ARG A 342 6.33 -19.99 -12.52
N PHE A 343 5.34 -19.51 -13.24
CA PHE A 343 4.04 -19.18 -12.69
C PHE A 343 3.04 -20.28 -12.92
N MET A 344 1.91 -20.23 -12.23
CA MET A 344 0.87 -21.24 -12.30
C MET A 344 -0.46 -20.58 -12.65
N LEU A 345 -1.10 -21.06 -13.73
CA LEU A 345 -2.47 -20.71 -14.06
C LEU A 345 -3.35 -21.94 -13.80
N PHE A 346 -4.55 -21.73 -13.29
CA PHE A 346 -5.46 -22.81 -12.92
C PHE A 346 -6.73 -22.76 -13.76
N GLU A 347 -7.04 -23.87 -14.43
CA GLU A 347 -8.29 -24.05 -15.15
C GLU A 347 -9.27 -24.84 -14.30
N TRP A 348 -10.42 -24.23 -14.02
CA TRP A 348 -11.47 -24.79 -13.18
C TRP A 348 -12.75 -25.06 -13.99
N SER A 349 -13.31 -26.26 -13.86
CA SER A 349 -14.73 -26.47 -14.17
C SER A 349 -15.58 -26.11 -12.95
N THR A 350 -16.90 -26.13 -13.09
CA THR A 350 -17.81 -25.84 -11.97
C THR A 350 -17.74 -26.87 -10.83
N ASP A 351 -17.07 -28.00 -11.02
CA ASP A 351 -17.02 -29.12 -10.07
C ASP A 351 -15.62 -29.59 -9.67
N LYS A 352 -14.55 -29.09 -10.35
CA LYS A 352 -13.17 -29.51 -10.06
C LYS A 352 -12.11 -28.63 -10.71
N LEU A 353 -10.89 -28.74 -10.21
CA LEU A 353 -9.68 -28.32 -10.93
C LEU A 353 -9.46 -29.23 -12.13
N LYS A 354 -9.36 -28.68 -13.33
CA LYS A 354 -9.14 -29.41 -14.56
C LYS A 354 -7.67 -29.52 -14.94
N ALA A 355 -6.96 -28.41 -14.83
CA ALA A 355 -5.55 -28.32 -15.22
C ALA A 355 -4.80 -27.27 -14.42
N ILE A 356 -3.51 -27.45 -14.29
CA ILE A 356 -2.53 -26.47 -13.88
C ILE A 356 -1.60 -26.25 -15.07
N HIS A 357 -1.53 -25.01 -15.54
CA HIS A 357 -0.65 -24.61 -16.64
C HIS A 357 0.55 -23.87 -16.06
N TYR A 358 1.72 -24.35 -16.39
CA TYR A 358 2.97 -23.72 -16.01
C TYR A 358 3.47 -22.84 -17.16
N ILE A 359 3.84 -21.61 -16.80
CA ILE A 359 4.33 -20.59 -17.75
C ILE A 359 5.63 -19.96 -17.25
#